data_62d290813587a231baeed6632e33ce9c
#
_entry.id   62d290813587a231baeed6632e33ce9c
#
_cell.length_a   1.000
_cell.length_b   1.000
_cell.length_c   1.000
_cell.angle_alpha   90.00
_cell.angle_beta   90.00
_cell.angle_gamma   90.00
#
_symmetry.space_group_name_H-M   'P 1'
#
loop_
_entity.id
_entity.type
_entity.pdbx_description
1 polymer ?
#
loop_
_entity_poly.entity_id
_entity_poly.type
_entity_poly.pdbx_seq_one_letter_code
_entity_poly.pdbx_strand_id
1 'polypeptide(L)'
;MDVAEGERMCAAVEKAGVPNTVWYNYRRIPAVTFAKQIIDSGALGRVFHYRAEFLQDWTINADLPQGGAALWRLDAAAAGSGVTGDLLAHCIDTAIWLNGTVADVTAMTETFVKERKHNLTGKVEPVTIDDACSFLCHFTNGSLGLFESTRYARGHKALYTFEINGENMSLKWDLHDLHRLQVFDYKDAGPMRGWKSVHVTDGDHPYMDKWWVPGLAIGYEHSFVHQVADFLEAYANKQPCPPTFRDALETQKVCDAVLSSAKSHQWAKVS
;
A
#
# COMPACT_ATOMS: atom_id res chain seq x y z
N MET A 1 7.55 15.00 5.93
CA MET A 1 8.21 13.67 6.06
C MET A 1 8.90 13.35 4.75
N ASP A 2 10.16 12.93 4.82
CA ASP A 2 11.02 12.62 3.68
C ASP A 2 12.00 11.49 4.05
N VAL A 3 12.80 11.03 3.09
CA VAL A 3 13.82 9.98 3.29
C VAL A 3 14.79 10.34 4.42
N ALA A 4 15.28 11.59 4.46
CA ALA A 4 16.25 11.99 5.48
C ALA A 4 15.70 11.92 6.90
N GLU A 5 14.42 12.23 7.10
CA GLU A 5 13.72 12.05 8.38
C GLU A 5 13.54 10.56 8.70
N GLY A 6 13.14 9.75 7.70
CA GLY A 6 13.03 8.29 7.85
C GLY A 6 14.36 7.64 8.25
N GLU A 7 15.46 8.06 7.65
CA GLU A 7 16.81 7.57 8.03
C GLU A 7 17.18 7.92 9.48
N ARG A 8 16.87 9.14 9.91
CA ARG A 8 17.09 9.53 11.33
C ARG A 8 16.25 8.68 12.28
N MET A 9 15.00 8.37 11.91
CA MET A 9 14.13 7.51 12.72
C MET A 9 14.67 6.07 12.77
N CYS A 10 15.11 5.51 11.66
CA CYS A 10 15.73 4.19 11.62
C CYS A 10 16.98 4.14 12.51
N ALA A 11 17.88 5.11 12.35
CA ALA A 11 19.10 5.18 13.15
C ALA A 11 18.82 5.31 14.66
N ALA A 12 17.79 6.08 15.04
CA ALA A 12 17.41 6.24 16.44
C ALA A 12 16.89 4.93 17.06
N VAL A 13 16.01 4.22 16.33
CA VAL A 13 15.44 2.94 16.77
C VAL A 13 16.51 1.85 16.85
N GLU A 14 17.39 1.76 15.85
CA GLU A 14 18.49 0.80 15.80
C GLU A 14 19.49 1.05 16.94
N LYS A 15 19.84 2.32 17.18
CA LYS A 15 20.70 2.70 18.32
C LYS A 15 20.07 2.36 19.68
N ALA A 16 18.76 2.51 19.79
CA ALA A 16 18.04 2.19 21.03
C ALA A 16 17.87 0.68 21.24
N GLY A 17 18.00 -0.12 20.19
CA GLY A 17 17.79 -1.57 20.24
C GLY A 17 16.38 -1.99 20.63
N VAL A 18 15.38 -1.14 20.32
CA VAL A 18 13.99 -1.41 20.67
C VAL A 18 13.23 -2.05 19.50
N PRO A 19 12.29 -2.97 19.78
CA PRO A 19 11.39 -3.50 18.78
C PRO A 19 10.58 -2.39 18.12
N ASN A 20 10.36 -2.52 16.82
CA ASN A 20 9.58 -1.54 16.07
C ASN A 20 8.79 -2.21 14.96
N THR A 21 7.65 -1.62 14.60
CA THR A 21 6.84 -1.99 13.44
C THR A 21 6.10 -0.76 12.94
N VAL A 22 5.76 -0.75 11.64
CA VAL A 22 4.94 0.29 11.01
C VAL A 22 3.59 -0.31 10.64
N TRP A 23 2.52 0.48 10.78
CA TRP A 23 1.14 0.02 10.55
C TRP A 23 0.80 -0.11 9.07
N TYR A 24 1.57 -0.89 8.30
CA TYR A 24 1.17 -1.37 6.97
C TYR A 24 0.29 -2.61 7.11
N ASN A 25 -0.90 -2.39 7.69
CA ASN A 25 -1.84 -3.43 8.11
C ASN A 25 -2.40 -4.29 6.97
N TYR A 26 -2.35 -3.82 5.73
CA TYR A 26 -2.80 -4.60 4.56
C TYR A 26 -2.02 -5.89 4.39
N ARG A 27 -0.75 -5.95 4.79
CA ARG A 27 0.04 -7.19 4.82
C ARG A 27 -0.58 -8.27 5.73
N ARG A 28 -1.46 -7.88 6.68
CA ARG A 28 -2.09 -8.73 7.70
C ARG A 28 -3.55 -9.12 7.35
N ILE A 29 -4.01 -8.81 6.16
CA ILE A 29 -5.28 -9.29 5.64
C ILE A 29 -5.05 -10.74 5.17
N PRO A 30 -5.86 -11.72 5.63
CA PRO A 30 -5.64 -13.13 5.30
C PRO A 30 -5.43 -13.40 3.82
N ALA A 31 -6.26 -12.82 2.95
CA ALA A 31 -6.12 -12.99 1.49
C ALA A 31 -4.81 -12.41 0.94
N VAL A 32 -4.32 -11.29 1.48
CA VAL A 32 -3.05 -10.66 1.07
C VAL A 32 -1.85 -11.46 1.59
N THR A 33 -1.93 -11.94 2.84
CA THR A 33 -0.90 -12.85 3.39
C THR A 33 -0.85 -14.16 2.63
N PHE A 34 -2.01 -14.71 2.24
CA PHE A 34 -2.08 -15.92 1.43
C PHE A 34 -1.49 -15.71 0.03
N ALA A 35 -1.73 -14.56 -0.61
CA ALA A 35 -1.06 -14.19 -1.85
C ALA A 35 0.47 -14.20 -1.69
N LYS A 36 1.00 -13.68 -0.58
CA LYS A 36 2.44 -13.74 -0.28
C LYS A 36 2.95 -15.17 -0.17
N GLN A 37 2.23 -16.06 0.52
CA GLN A 37 2.62 -17.47 0.63
C GLN A 37 2.67 -18.16 -0.74
N ILE A 38 1.70 -17.89 -1.63
CA ILE A 38 1.71 -18.40 -3.00
C ILE A 38 2.92 -17.89 -3.78
N ILE A 39 3.24 -16.60 -3.66
CA ILE A 39 4.40 -15.98 -4.32
C ILE A 39 5.70 -16.60 -3.79
N ASP A 40 5.85 -16.74 -2.48
CA ASP A 40 7.05 -17.29 -1.84
C ASP A 40 7.26 -18.77 -2.16
N SER A 41 6.21 -19.52 -2.48
CA SER A 41 6.32 -20.88 -2.96
C SER A 41 6.94 -20.99 -4.38
N GLY A 42 7.12 -19.87 -5.07
CA GLY A 42 7.59 -19.81 -6.45
C GLY A 42 6.54 -20.19 -7.50
N ALA A 43 5.27 -20.38 -7.10
CA ALA A 43 4.23 -20.87 -8.00
C ALA A 43 3.93 -19.93 -9.18
N LEU A 44 4.14 -18.61 -9.01
CA LEU A 44 3.96 -17.63 -10.08
C LEU A 44 4.98 -17.80 -11.21
N GLY A 45 6.16 -18.37 -10.94
CA GLY A 45 7.29 -18.29 -11.85
C GLY A 45 7.83 -16.86 -11.95
N ARG A 46 8.37 -16.48 -13.10
CA ARG A 46 8.84 -15.11 -13.35
C ARG A 46 7.65 -14.13 -13.34
N VAL A 47 7.75 -13.07 -12.57
CA VAL A 47 6.74 -12.00 -12.57
C VAL A 47 7.02 -11.02 -13.72
N PHE A 48 5.98 -10.61 -14.43
CA PHE A 48 6.05 -9.66 -15.54
C PHE A 48 5.44 -8.31 -15.20
N HIS A 49 4.29 -8.29 -14.50
CA HIS A 49 3.56 -7.05 -14.18
C HIS A 49 3.02 -7.05 -12.75
N TYR A 50 3.02 -5.88 -12.16
CA TYR A 50 2.31 -5.55 -10.92
C TYR A 50 1.47 -4.28 -11.14
N ARG A 51 0.22 -4.30 -10.70
CA ARG A 51 -0.68 -3.13 -10.75
C ARG A 51 -1.31 -2.92 -9.41
N ALA A 52 -1.43 -1.67 -8.97
CA ALA A 52 -2.19 -1.32 -7.78
C ALA A 52 -2.85 0.04 -7.93
N GLU A 53 -4.04 0.15 -7.34
CA GLU A 53 -4.76 1.42 -7.25
C GLU A 53 -5.37 1.60 -5.87
N PHE A 54 -5.45 2.87 -5.42
CA PHE A 54 -6.16 3.22 -4.21
C PHE A 54 -7.01 4.46 -4.44
N LEU A 55 -8.32 4.26 -4.61
CA LEU A 55 -9.27 5.28 -5.07
C LEU A 55 -10.25 5.67 -3.98
N GLN A 56 -10.44 6.98 -3.79
CA GLN A 56 -11.39 7.60 -2.87
C GLN A 56 -12.10 8.79 -3.54
N ASP A 57 -13.14 9.35 -2.91
CA ASP A 57 -13.90 10.49 -3.47
C ASP A 57 -14.28 11.58 -2.46
N TRP A 58 -13.71 11.58 -1.27
CA TRP A 58 -14.21 12.40 -0.17
C TRP A 58 -13.72 13.85 -0.15
N THR A 59 -12.71 14.23 -0.94
CA THR A 59 -12.14 15.58 -0.96
C THR A 59 -12.60 16.46 -2.12
N ILE A 60 -13.54 15.98 -2.94
CA ILE A 60 -13.99 16.67 -4.16
C ILE A 60 -14.69 18.01 -3.85
N ASN A 61 -15.39 18.13 -2.71
CA ASN A 61 -16.03 19.38 -2.34
C ASN A 61 -14.99 20.47 -2.05
N ALA A 62 -15.02 21.56 -2.83
CA ALA A 62 -14.10 22.68 -2.67
C ALA A 62 -14.27 23.44 -1.34
N ASP A 63 -15.48 23.38 -0.74
CA ASP A 63 -15.78 24.02 0.56
C ASP A 63 -15.18 23.23 1.75
N LEU A 64 -14.73 22.00 1.52
CA LEU A 64 -14.02 21.24 2.55
C LEU A 64 -12.74 21.98 2.94
N PRO A 65 -12.55 22.34 4.22
CA PRO A 65 -11.37 23.10 4.63
C PRO A 65 -10.11 22.20 4.67
N GLN A 66 -8.94 22.82 4.79
CA GLN A 66 -7.66 22.14 5.00
C GLN A 66 -7.11 22.41 6.41
N GLY A 67 -6.21 21.53 6.88
CA GLY A 67 -5.49 21.69 8.15
C GLY A 67 -6.33 21.43 9.40
N GLY A 68 -5.67 21.48 10.55
CA GLY A 68 -6.24 21.10 11.84
C GLY A 68 -6.33 19.59 12.05
N ALA A 69 -6.65 19.16 13.26
CA ALA A 69 -6.54 17.76 13.67
C ALA A 69 -7.37 16.78 12.83
N ALA A 70 -8.55 17.18 12.34
CA ALA A 70 -9.43 16.31 11.55
C ALA A 70 -9.04 16.25 10.07
N LEU A 71 -8.39 17.29 9.53
CA LEU A 71 -8.08 17.44 8.10
C LEU A 71 -6.59 17.66 7.84
N TRP A 72 -5.74 17.15 8.72
CA TRP A 72 -4.28 17.25 8.61
C TRP A 72 -3.75 16.66 7.29
N ARG A 73 -4.45 15.66 6.73
CA ARG A 73 -4.10 15.06 5.43
C ARG A 73 -4.24 15.99 4.24
N LEU A 74 -4.88 17.13 4.41
CA LEU A 74 -5.03 18.16 3.38
C LEU A 74 -4.05 19.34 3.59
N ASP A 75 -3.10 19.20 4.52
CA ASP A 75 -2.08 20.19 4.83
C ASP A 75 -0.70 19.56 4.62
N ALA A 76 0.03 20.01 3.60
CA ALA A 76 1.33 19.47 3.26
C ALA A 76 2.37 19.64 4.38
N ALA A 77 2.26 20.70 5.20
CA ALA A 77 3.16 20.92 6.33
C ALA A 77 3.00 19.83 7.41
N ALA A 78 1.78 19.30 7.56
CA ALA A 78 1.48 18.22 8.50
C ALA A 78 1.64 16.82 7.91
N ALA A 79 1.24 16.63 6.65
CA ALA A 79 1.18 15.33 6.00
C ALA A 79 2.43 14.98 5.15
N GLY A 80 3.21 15.98 4.74
CA GLY A 80 4.33 15.82 3.81
C GLY A 80 3.90 15.81 2.34
N SER A 81 2.90 15.02 1.99
CA SER A 81 2.29 14.95 0.65
C SER A 81 0.81 14.58 0.75
N GLY A 82 0.12 14.50 -0.36
CA GLY A 82 -1.27 14.09 -0.44
C GLY A 82 -1.45 12.57 -0.57
N VAL A 83 -2.01 12.14 -1.72
CA VAL A 83 -2.29 10.71 -1.95
C VAL A 83 -1.01 9.88 -2.09
N THR A 84 0.11 10.47 -2.51
CA THR A 84 1.39 9.75 -2.66
C THR A 84 1.87 9.21 -1.32
N GLY A 85 1.94 10.04 -0.28
CA GLY A 85 2.43 9.62 1.03
C GLY A 85 1.37 8.95 1.92
N ASP A 86 0.07 9.10 1.61
CA ASP A 86 -1.00 8.47 2.39
C ASP A 86 -1.45 7.14 1.74
N LEU A 87 -2.04 7.20 0.56
CA LEU A 87 -2.66 6.04 -0.07
C LEU A 87 -1.67 5.17 -0.86
N LEU A 88 -0.85 5.79 -1.72
CA LEU A 88 0.14 5.06 -2.50
C LEU A 88 1.23 4.42 -1.63
N ALA A 89 1.55 4.99 -0.47
CA ALA A 89 2.48 4.36 0.46
C ALA A 89 2.04 2.93 0.84
N HIS A 90 0.74 2.67 1.01
CA HIS A 90 0.23 1.33 1.23
C HIS A 90 0.37 0.42 0.00
N CYS A 91 0.07 0.96 -1.20
CA CYS A 91 0.23 0.21 -2.46
C CYS A 91 1.70 -0.15 -2.70
N ILE A 92 2.60 0.80 -2.48
CA ILE A 92 4.06 0.64 -2.65
C ILE A 92 4.61 -0.37 -1.64
N ASP A 93 4.24 -0.24 -0.36
CA ASP A 93 4.65 -1.17 0.69
C ASP A 93 4.26 -2.62 0.37
N THR A 94 3.00 -2.82 -0.01
CA THR A 94 2.51 -4.16 -0.40
C THR A 94 3.22 -4.66 -1.66
N ALA A 95 3.47 -3.78 -2.64
CA ALA A 95 4.18 -4.15 -3.86
C ALA A 95 5.63 -4.56 -3.60
N ILE A 96 6.35 -3.82 -2.77
CA ILE A 96 7.72 -4.17 -2.36
C ILE A 96 7.73 -5.53 -1.64
N TRP A 97 6.77 -5.76 -0.75
CA TRP A 97 6.66 -7.01 -0.01
C TRP A 97 6.32 -8.21 -0.90
N LEU A 98 5.45 -8.02 -1.91
CA LEU A 98 5.01 -9.10 -2.81
C LEU A 98 5.96 -9.33 -3.99
N ASN A 99 6.61 -8.28 -4.51
CA ASN A 99 7.31 -8.33 -5.80
C ASN A 99 8.78 -7.86 -5.75
N GLY A 100 9.23 -7.34 -4.61
CA GLY A 100 10.61 -6.83 -4.45
C GLY A 100 10.74 -5.32 -4.70
N THR A 101 11.97 -4.82 -4.65
CA THR A 101 12.26 -3.39 -4.65
C THR A 101 12.05 -2.72 -6.01
N VAL A 102 11.68 -1.44 -5.97
CA VAL A 102 11.53 -0.58 -7.16
C VAL A 102 12.87 0.05 -7.51
N ALA A 103 13.22 0.03 -8.78
CA ALA A 103 14.49 0.57 -9.30
C ALA A 103 14.38 2.04 -9.73
N ASP A 104 13.33 2.36 -10.48
CA ASP A 104 13.08 3.71 -10.99
C ASP A 104 11.58 3.92 -11.28
N VAL A 105 11.18 5.19 -11.35
CA VAL A 105 9.79 5.60 -11.54
C VAL A 105 9.67 6.74 -12.53
N THR A 106 8.51 6.83 -13.20
CA THR A 106 8.06 8.05 -13.89
C THR A 106 6.63 8.35 -13.50
N ALA A 107 6.34 9.59 -13.13
CA ALA A 107 5.10 9.95 -12.44
C ALA A 107 4.49 11.26 -12.92
N MET A 108 3.17 11.39 -12.68
CA MET A 108 2.43 12.65 -12.72
C MET A 108 1.60 12.80 -11.46
N THR A 109 1.44 14.03 -11.00
CA THR A 109 0.56 14.40 -9.89
C THR A 109 -0.32 15.58 -10.27
N GLU A 110 -1.49 15.68 -9.65
CA GLU A 110 -2.39 16.82 -9.83
C GLU A 110 -3.02 17.23 -8.50
N THR A 111 -3.20 18.55 -8.34
CA THR A 111 -3.98 19.17 -7.27
C THR A 111 -5.21 19.82 -7.91
N PHE A 112 -6.40 19.27 -7.73
CA PHE A 112 -7.61 19.75 -8.41
C PHE A 112 -8.22 20.98 -7.76
N VAL A 113 -8.30 21.01 -6.43
CA VAL A 113 -8.75 22.20 -5.68
C VAL A 113 -7.54 23.00 -5.25
N LYS A 114 -7.33 24.16 -5.89
CA LYS A 114 -6.11 24.96 -5.75
C LYS A 114 -6.04 25.77 -4.45
N GLU A 115 -7.20 26.08 -3.85
CA GLU A 115 -7.30 26.88 -2.64
C GLU A 115 -8.40 26.36 -1.72
N ARG A 116 -8.15 26.37 -0.42
CA ARG A 116 -9.13 25.97 0.61
C ARG A 116 -9.03 26.90 1.82
N LYS A 117 -10.15 27.06 2.53
CA LYS A 117 -10.13 27.73 3.84
C LYS A 117 -9.32 26.85 4.82
N HIS A 118 -8.35 27.46 5.50
CA HIS A 118 -7.55 26.76 6.50
C HIS A 118 -8.24 26.81 7.87
N ASN A 119 -8.44 25.67 8.52
CA ASN A 119 -9.18 25.55 9.78
C ASN A 119 -8.56 26.35 10.94
N LEU A 120 -7.24 26.44 11.00
CA LEU A 120 -6.56 27.13 12.12
C LEU A 120 -6.47 28.63 11.90
N THR A 121 -6.26 29.08 10.66
CA THR A 121 -6.08 30.53 10.36
C THR A 121 -7.37 31.22 9.94
N GLY A 122 -8.36 30.45 9.48
CA GLY A 122 -9.62 30.96 8.94
C GLY A 122 -9.48 31.63 7.57
N LYS A 123 -8.27 31.69 6.98
CA LYS A 123 -7.98 32.31 5.68
C LYS A 123 -8.10 31.29 4.56
N VAL A 124 -8.34 31.76 3.35
CA VAL A 124 -8.18 30.95 2.14
C VAL A 124 -6.69 30.89 1.81
N GLU A 125 -6.17 29.69 1.68
CA GLU A 125 -4.75 29.42 1.48
C GLU A 125 -4.57 28.41 0.34
N PRO A 126 -3.44 28.44 -0.39
CA PRO A 126 -3.15 27.47 -1.44
C PRO A 126 -3.14 26.02 -0.91
N VAL A 127 -3.65 25.09 -1.71
CA VAL A 127 -3.51 23.66 -1.48
C VAL A 127 -2.23 23.18 -2.16
N THR A 128 -1.35 22.52 -1.41
CA THR A 128 -0.02 22.13 -1.86
C THR A 128 0.19 20.61 -1.85
N ILE A 129 -0.84 19.83 -1.49
CA ILE A 129 -0.83 18.37 -1.57
C ILE A 129 -1.21 17.91 -2.97
N ASP A 130 -0.81 16.70 -3.32
CA ASP A 130 -1.30 15.98 -4.49
C ASP A 130 -2.64 15.30 -4.20
N ASP A 131 -3.67 15.62 -5.01
CA ASP A 131 -5.00 15.01 -4.95
C ASP A 131 -5.09 13.73 -5.78
N ALA A 132 -4.22 13.60 -6.78
CA ALA A 132 -4.07 12.44 -7.63
C ALA A 132 -2.60 12.23 -7.97
N CYS A 133 -2.22 10.96 -8.10
CA CYS A 133 -0.91 10.52 -8.54
C CYS A 133 -1.04 9.23 -9.35
N SER A 134 -0.36 9.17 -10.50
CA SER A 134 -0.17 7.95 -11.28
C SER A 134 1.31 7.81 -11.63
N PHE A 135 1.86 6.60 -11.53
CA PHE A 135 3.24 6.35 -11.89
C PHE A 135 3.47 4.96 -12.49
N LEU A 136 4.49 4.87 -13.33
CA LEU A 136 5.06 3.65 -13.85
C LEU A 136 6.41 3.40 -13.18
N CYS A 137 6.78 2.13 -13.02
CA CYS A 137 8.09 1.78 -12.48
C CYS A 137 8.68 0.52 -13.09
N HIS A 138 9.99 0.36 -12.95
CA HIS A 138 10.66 -0.92 -13.07
C HIS A 138 10.97 -1.45 -11.68
N PHE A 139 10.67 -2.73 -11.45
CA PHE A 139 11.17 -3.45 -10.30
C PHE A 139 12.58 -3.99 -10.58
N THR A 140 13.37 -4.19 -9.54
CA THR A 140 14.74 -4.72 -9.68
C THR A 140 14.78 -6.15 -10.25
N ASN A 141 13.67 -6.90 -10.13
CA ASN A 141 13.50 -8.23 -10.73
C ASN A 141 13.17 -8.19 -12.24
N GLY A 142 13.05 -6.99 -12.84
CA GLY A 142 12.76 -6.77 -14.25
C GLY A 142 11.28 -6.73 -14.61
N SER A 143 10.36 -6.84 -13.64
CA SER A 143 8.93 -6.65 -13.88
C SER A 143 8.56 -5.17 -13.96
N LEU A 144 7.40 -4.87 -14.61
CA LEU A 144 6.85 -3.53 -14.74
C LEU A 144 5.77 -3.28 -13.69
N GLY A 145 5.70 -2.05 -13.16
CA GLY A 145 4.66 -1.63 -12.22
C GLY A 145 3.82 -0.46 -12.74
N LEU A 146 2.52 -0.51 -12.44
CA LEU A 146 1.56 0.57 -12.65
C LEU A 146 0.86 0.88 -11.35
N PHE A 147 0.83 2.16 -10.97
CA PHE A 147 0.19 2.60 -9.74
C PHE A 147 -0.66 3.83 -9.98
N GLU A 148 -1.82 3.86 -9.34
CA GLU A 148 -2.72 5.00 -9.35
C GLU A 148 -3.28 5.25 -7.96
N SER A 149 -3.42 6.52 -7.57
CA SER A 149 -4.19 6.91 -6.41
C SER A 149 -4.80 8.28 -6.58
N THR A 150 -6.03 8.42 -6.11
CA THR A 150 -6.71 9.72 -6.08
C THR A 150 -7.80 9.75 -5.02
N ARG A 151 -8.12 10.97 -4.53
CA ARG A 151 -9.30 11.24 -3.71
C ARG A 151 -10.43 11.90 -4.51
N TYR A 152 -10.37 11.79 -5.85
CA TYR A 152 -11.31 12.42 -6.79
C TYR A 152 -12.02 11.41 -7.70
N ALA A 153 -11.96 10.12 -7.40
CA ALA A 153 -12.63 9.07 -8.14
C ALA A 153 -14.07 8.86 -7.63
N ARG A 154 -15.01 9.72 -8.06
CA ARG A 154 -16.40 9.64 -7.63
C ARG A 154 -16.98 8.25 -7.82
N GLY A 155 -17.54 7.68 -6.74
CA GLY A 155 -18.08 6.32 -6.71
C GLY A 155 -17.19 5.32 -5.97
N HIS A 156 -15.95 5.67 -5.66
CA HIS A 156 -15.03 4.84 -4.88
C HIS A 156 -14.82 5.40 -3.48
N LYS A 157 -15.14 4.60 -2.45
CA LYS A 157 -15.03 5.02 -1.04
C LYS A 157 -13.62 4.82 -0.49
N ALA A 158 -13.05 3.63 -0.70
CA ALA A 158 -11.69 3.24 -0.33
C ALA A 158 -11.31 1.99 -1.12
N LEU A 159 -11.41 2.04 -2.44
CA LEU A 159 -11.04 0.93 -3.29
C LEU A 159 -9.52 0.81 -3.34
N TYR A 160 -9.00 -0.22 -2.70
CA TYR A 160 -7.61 -0.64 -2.87
C TYR A 160 -7.58 -2.00 -3.55
N THR A 161 -6.94 -2.08 -4.71
CA THR A 161 -6.75 -3.33 -5.44
C THR A 161 -5.28 -3.52 -5.80
N PHE A 162 -4.88 -4.78 -5.97
CA PHE A 162 -3.66 -5.12 -6.70
C PHE A 162 -3.86 -6.33 -7.60
N GLU A 163 -3.06 -6.41 -8.65
CA GLU A 163 -2.93 -7.56 -9.53
C GLU A 163 -1.45 -7.81 -9.83
N ILE A 164 -1.01 -9.08 -9.71
CA ILE A 164 0.33 -9.53 -10.05
C ILE A 164 0.25 -10.65 -11.07
N ASN A 165 0.96 -10.52 -12.17
CA ASN A 165 0.94 -11.46 -13.29
C ASN A 165 2.32 -12.12 -13.43
N GLY A 166 2.35 -13.42 -13.21
CA GLY A 166 3.52 -14.26 -13.41
C GLY A 166 3.39 -15.18 -14.61
N GLU A 167 4.46 -15.91 -14.88
CA GLU A 167 4.57 -16.86 -15.98
C GLU A 167 3.55 -18.01 -15.88
N ASN A 168 3.33 -18.53 -14.66
CA ASN A 168 2.49 -19.69 -14.42
C ASN A 168 1.16 -19.35 -13.74
N MET A 169 1.15 -18.32 -12.91
CA MET A 169 -0.03 -17.90 -12.14
C MET A 169 -0.16 -16.38 -12.11
N SER A 170 -1.39 -15.92 -11.91
CA SER A 170 -1.69 -14.54 -11.59
C SER A 170 -2.60 -14.46 -10.38
N LEU A 171 -2.42 -13.41 -9.57
CA LEU A 171 -3.20 -13.16 -8.37
C LEU A 171 -3.79 -11.75 -8.44
N LYS A 172 -5.00 -11.60 -7.91
CA LYS A 172 -5.66 -10.30 -7.81
C LYS A 172 -6.49 -10.25 -6.54
N TRP A 173 -6.48 -9.09 -5.88
CA TRP A 173 -7.21 -8.83 -4.66
C TRP A 173 -7.89 -7.46 -4.67
N ASP A 174 -9.00 -7.35 -3.95
CA ASP A 174 -9.82 -6.14 -3.81
C ASP A 174 -10.23 -5.96 -2.34
N LEU A 175 -9.98 -4.77 -1.79
CA LEU A 175 -10.35 -4.43 -0.41
C LEU A 175 -11.85 -4.49 -0.17
N HIS A 176 -12.69 -4.21 -1.16
CA HIS A 176 -14.15 -4.29 -1.02
C HIS A 176 -14.67 -5.72 -1.07
N ASP A 177 -13.84 -6.69 -1.47
CA ASP A 177 -14.09 -8.13 -1.34
C ASP A 177 -12.96 -8.78 -0.52
N LEU A 178 -12.80 -8.30 0.70
CA LEU A 178 -11.65 -8.50 1.61
C LEU A 178 -11.17 -9.94 1.69
N HIS A 179 -12.10 -10.91 1.68
CA HIS A 179 -11.83 -12.32 1.93
C HIS A 179 -11.51 -13.12 0.68
N ARG A 180 -11.62 -12.52 -0.50
CA ARG A 180 -11.44 -13.27 -1.73
C ARG A 180 -10.11 -12.94 -2.39
N LEU A 181 -9.35 -14.01 -2.66
CA LEU A 181 -8.19 -13.94 -3.54
C LEU A 181 -8.59 -14.55 -4.89
N GLN A 182 -8.49 -13.77 -5.96
CA GLN A 182 -8.65 -14.27 -7.31
C GLN A 182 -7.32 -14.90 -7.75
N VAL A 183 -7.38 -16.15 -8.20
CA VAL A 183 -6.20 -16.93 -8.61
C VAL A 183 -6.43 -17.45 -10.03
N PHE A 184 -5.51 -17.17 -10.93
CA PHE A 184 -5.43 -17.80 -12.25
C PHE A 184 -4.23 -18.74 -12.27
N ASP A 185 -4.44 -20.00 -12.64
CA ASP A 185 -3.39 -21.01 -12.79
C ASP A 185 -3.34 -21.52 -14.22
N TYR A 186 -2.21 -21.32 -14.91
CA TYR A 186 -2.04 -21.78 -16.28
C TYR A 186 -2.01 -23.33 -16.40
N LYS A 187 -1.74 -24.05 -15.29
CA LYS A 187 -1.75 -25.52 -15.25
C LYS A 187 -3.16 -26.12 -15.26
N ASP A 188 -4.19 -25.33 -15.00
CA ASP A 188 -5.57 -25.80 -15.11
C ASP A 188 -5.87 -26.30 -16.53
N ALA A 189 -6.71 -27.33 -16.63
CA ALA A 189 -7.13 -27.86 -17.93
C ALA A 189 -7.76 -26.76 -18.80
N GLY A 190 -7.39 -26.71 -20.09
CA GLY A 190 -7.74 -25.61 -20.99
C GLY A 190 -9.21 -25.17 -20.93
N PRO A 191 -10.22 -26.08 -21.03
CA PRO A 191 -11.63 -25.69 -20.94
C PRO A 191 -12.08 -25.15 -19.57
N MET A 192 -11.32 -25.44 -18.50
CA MET A 192 -11.59 -25.01 -17.12
C MET A 192 -10.66 -23.88 -16.67
N ARG A 193 -9.74 -23.44 -17.53
CA ARG A 193 -8.78 -22.39 -17.20
C ARG A 193 -9.46 -21.04 -17.10
N GLY A 194 -9.40 -20.44 -15.93
CA GLY A 194 -10.04 -19.16 -15.65
C GLY A 194 -9.68 -18.64 -14.26
N TRP A 195 -10.16 -17.49 -13.91
CA TRP A 195 -10.01 -16.96 -12.57
C TRP A 195 -10.86 -17.76 -11.58
N LYS A 196 -10.20 -18.27 -10.55
CA LYS A 196 -10.83 -18.92 -9.39
C LYS A 196 -10.91 -17.93 -8.25
N SER A 197 -12.07 -17.82 -7.61
CA SER A 197 -12.27 -16.99 -6.41
C SER A 197 -12.10 -17.87 -5.17
N VAL A 198 -10.96 -17.74 -4.50
CA VAL A 198 -10.66 -18.47 -3.27
C VAL A 198 -11.21 -17.67 -2.09
N HIS A 199 -12.09 -18.26 -1.29
CA HIS A 199 -12.61 -17.66 -0.07
C HIS A 199 -11.64 -17.96 1.09
N VAL A 200 -10.82 -16.98 1.45
CA VAL A 200 -9.72 -17.12 2.40
C VAL A 200 -10.24 -16.97 3.84
N THR A 201 -11.02 -17.96 4.30
CA THR A 201 -11.65 -17.96 5.63
C THR A 201 -11.63 -19.31 6.33
N ASP A 202 -11.07 -20.35 5.69
CA ASP A 202 -10.91 -21.67 6.33
C ASP A 202 -9.75 -21.65 7.33
N GLY A 203 -9.75 -22.57 8.29
CA GLY A 203 -8.79 -22.58 9.39
C GLY A 203 -7.34 -22.86 9.00
N ASP A 204 -7.07 -23.28 7.78
CA ASP A 204 -5.72 -23.45 7.20
C ASP A 204 -5.21 -22.21 6.46
N HIS A 205 -6.06 -21.18 6.31
CA HIS A 205 -5.63 -19.87 5.80
C HIS A 205 -4.95 -19.01 6.87
N PRO A 206 -4.07 -18.06 6.48
CA PRO A 206 -3.38 -17.18 7.44
C PRO A 206 -4.34 -16.51 8.41
N TYR A 207 -4.04 -16.56 9.71
CA TYR A 207 -4.79 -16.01 10.83
C TYR A 207 -6.18 -16.62 11.11
N MET A 208 -6.78 -17.36 10.16
CA MET A 208 -8.18 -17.76 10.26
C MET A 208 -8.44 -18.86 11.29
N ASP A 209 -7.41 -19.61 11.69
CA ASP A 209 -7.47 -20.58 12.80
C ASP A 209 -7.66 -19.92 14.18
N LYS A 210 -7.47 -18.61 14.29
CA LYS A 210 -7.62 -17.83 15.52
C LYS A 210 -9.01 -17.22 15.70
N TRP A 211 -9.85 -17.29 14.65
CA TRP A 211 -11.17 -16.69 14.68
C TRP A 211 -12.26 -17.74 14.81
N TRP A 212 -13.34 -17.38 15.51
CA TRP A 212 -14.49 -18.25 15.73
C TRP A 212 -15.18 -18.58 14.41
N VAL A 213 -15.40 -19.88 14.23
CA VAL A 213 -16.03 -20.55 13.11
C VAL A 213 -15.40 -20.20 11.76
N PRO A 214 -14.51 -21.07 11.24
CA PRO A 214 -14.02 -20.96 9.86
C PRO A 214 -15.18 -20.82 8.86
N GLY A 215 -14.95 -20.04 7.80
CA GLY A 215 -15.97 -19.73 6.80
C GLY A 215 -16.74 -18.43 7.06
N LEU A 216 -16.66 -17.85 8.25
CA LEU A 216 -17.25 -16.55 8.54
C LEU A 216 -16.29 -15.40 8.19
N ALA A 217 -16.90 -14.28 7.77
CA ALA A 217 -16.17 -13.08 7.42
C ALA A 217 -15.63 -12.35 8.68
N ILE A 218 -14.41 -11.80 8.56
CA ILE A 218 -13.85 -10.84 9.51
C ILE A 218 -13.82 -9.45 8.86
N GLY A 219 -13.61 -8.37 9.63
CA GLY A 219 -13.60 -7.00 9.12
C GLY A 219 -12.20 -6.44 8.90
N TYR A 220 -12.14 -5.21 8.38
CA TYR A 220 -10.91 -4.49 8.14
C TYR A 220 -10.08 -4.29 9.43
N GLU A 221 -10.75 -4.02 10.55
CA GLU A 221 -10.13 -3.79 11.85
C GLU A 221 -9.33 -4.99 12.35
N HIS A 222 -9.69 -6.20 11.92
CA HIS A 222 -8.97 -7.42 12.30
C HIS A 222 -7.53 -7.42 11.78
N SER A 223 -7.23 -6.73 10.69
CA SER A 223 -5.86 -6.57 10.21
C SER A 223 -4.94 -5.87 11.21
N PHE A 224 -5.48 -4.92 11.99
CA PHE A 224 -4.76 -4.27 13.09
C PHE A 224 -4.60 -5.22 14.28
N VAL A 225 -5.61 -6.03 14.58
CA VAL A 225 -5.52 -7.06 15.64
C VAL A 225 -4.41 -8.04 15.29
N HIS A 226 -4.37 -8.53 14.05
CA HIS A 226 -3.30 -9.42 13.57
C HIS A 226 -1.92 -8.75 13.71
N GLN A 227 -1.80 -7.48 13.36
CA GLN A 227 -0.52 -6.77 13.46
C GLN A 227 -0.06 -6.60 14.91
N VAL A 228 -0.98 -6.29 15.83
CA VAL A 228 -0.65 -6.23 17.26
C VAL A 228 -0.23 -7.61 17.79
N ALA A 229 -0.97 -8.67 17.41
CA ALA A 229 -0.64 -10.04 17.82
C ALA A 229 0.74 -10.46 17.32
N ASP A 230 1.03 -10.26 16.03
CA ASP A 230 2.34 -10.56 15.44
C ASP A 230 3.47 -9.77 16.12
N PHE A 231 3.22 -8.49 16.43
CA PHE A 231 4.21 -7.66 17.13
C PHE A 231 4.49 -8.17 18.54
N LEU A 232 3.44 -8.51 19.30
CA LEU A 232 3.60 -9.03 20.67
C LEU A 232 4.28 -10.41 20.68
N GLU A 233 3.95 -11.27 19.74
CA GLU A 233 4.60 -12.57 19.58
C GLU A 233 6.07 -12.43 19.18
N ALA A 234 6.37 -11.58 18.21
CA ALA A 234 7.75 -11.28 17.81
C ALA A 234 8.56 -10.69 18.98
N TYR A 235 7.96 -9.77 19.75
CA TYR A 235 8.57 -9.19 20.94
C TYR A 235 8.89 -10.26 21.99
N ALA A 236 7.93 -11.13 22.29
CA ALA A 236 8.12 -12.22 23.28
C ALA A 236 9.24 -13.19 22.83
N ASN A 237 9.35 -13.45 21.53
CA ASN A 237 10.35 -14.34 20.94
C ASN A 237 11.68 -13.65 20.60
N LYS A 238 11.81 -12.33 20.87
CA LYS A 238 13.00 -11.50 20.53
C LYS A 238 13.33 -11.54 19.03
N GLN A 239 12.31 -11.52 18.20
CA GLN A 239 12.42 -11.49 16.74
C GLN A 239 11.96 -10.14 16.19
N PRO A 240 12.47 -9.69 15.03
CA PRO A 240 11.93 -8.52 14.34
C PRO A 240 10.51 -8.78 13.87
N CYS A 241 9.66 -7.74 13.86
CA CYS A 241 8.29 -7.78 13.33
C CYS A 241 8.17 -6.87 12.10
N PRO A 242 8.45 -7.36 10.88
CA PRO A 242 8.21 -6.57 9.66
C PRO A 242 6.70 -6.26 9.47
N PRO A 243 6.38 -5.10 8.85
CA PRO A 243 7.32 -4.09 8.38
C PRO A 243 7.91 -3.27 9.51
N THR A 244 9.23 -3.19 9.52
CA THR A 244 10.01 -2.34 10.44
C THR A 244 10.12 -0.91 9.91
N PHE A 245 10.74 -0.02 10.69
CA PHE A 245 11.07 1.34 10.19
C PHE A 245 11.99 1.29 8.96
N ARG A 246 12.88 0.30 8.88
CA ARG A 246 13.75 0.09 7.71
C ARG A 246 12.95 -0.31 6.47
N ASP A 247 11.95 -1.18 6.61
CA ASP A 247 11.03 -1.53 5.51
C ASP A 247 10.22 -0.31 5.04
N ALA A 248 9.73 0.50 5.99
CA ALA A 248 8.98 1.71 5.70
C ALA A 248 9.85 2.78 5.02
N LEU A 249 11.14 2.83 5.33
CA LEU A 249 12.09 3.72 4.65
C LEU A 249 12.19 3.39 3.15
N GLU A 250 12.19 2.12 2.77
CA GLU A 250 12.20 1.73 1.35
C GLU A 250 10.91 2.21 0.63
N THR A 251 9.76 2.13 1.31
CA THR A 251 8.51 2.73 0.79
C THR A 251 8.63 4.25 0.64
N GLN A 252 9.20 4.95 1.62
CA GLN A 252 9.39 6.40 1.59
C GLN A 252 10.32 6.83 0.44
N LYS A 253 11.39 6.08 0.18
CA LYS A 253 12.29 6.34 -0.97
C LYS A 253 11.53 6.32 -2.30
N VAL A 254 10.61 5.36 -2.47
CA VAL A 254 9.76 5.32 -3.68
C VAL A 254 8.84 6.53 -3.73
N CYS A 255 8.18 6.91 -2.62
CA CYS A 255 7.31 8.09 -2.57
C CYS A 255 8.08 9.37 -2.94
N ASP A 256 9.28 9.57 -2.41
CA ASP A 256 10.14 10.74 -2.71
C ASP A 256 10.57 10.75 -4.19
N ALA A 257 10.93 9.58 -4.74
CA ALA A 257 11.27 9.46 -6.16
C ALA A 257 10.06 9.76 -7.07
N VAL A 258 8.85 9.31 -6.69
CA VAL A 258 7.59 9.61 -7.41
C VAL A 258 7.33 11.11 -7.43
N LEU A 259 7.38 11.78 -6.29
CA LEU A 259 7.17 13.24 -6.20
C LEU A 259 8.27 14.03 -6.98
N SER A 260 9.52 13.58 -6.90
CA SER A 260 10.62 14.16 -7.67
C SER A 260 10.42 14.01 -9.17
N SER A 261 10.01 12.81 -9.61
CA SER A 261 9.71 12.53 -11.03
C SER A 261 8.55 13.38 -11.54
N ALA A 262 7.45 13.46 -10.79
CA ALA A 262 6.30 14.28 -11.16
C ALA A 262 6.66 15.76 -11.31
N LYS A 263 7.55 16.29 -10.45
CA LYS A 263 8.03 17.67 -10.51
C LYS A 263 8.98 17.93 -11.66
N SER A 264 9.89 17.00 -11.95
CA SER A 264 10.93 17.15 -12.98
C SER A 264 10.46 16.71 -14.37
N HIS A 265 9.37 15.96 -14.47
CA HIS A 265 8.90 15.28 -15.69
C HIS A 265 9.95 14.33 -16.30
N GLN A 266 10.78 13.73 -15.46
CA GLN A 266 11.84 12.80 -15.83
C GLN A 266 11.74 11.50 -15.03
N TRP A 267 12.32 10.42 -15.56
CA TRP A 267 12.54 9.20 -14.77
C TRP A 267 13.44 9.52 -13.57
N ALA A 268 13.07 9.03 -12.40
CA ALA A 268 13.81 9.17 -11.16
C ALA A 268 14.23 7.79 -10.64
N LYS A 269 15.51 7.66 -10.24
CA LYS A 269 15.99 6.47 -9.55
C LYS A 269 15.50 6.47 -8.11
N VAL A 270 15.17 5.29 -7.58
CA VAL A 270 14.91 5.08 -6.18
C VAL A 270 16.23 4.83 -5.46
N SER A 271 16.60 5.70 -4.50
CA SER A 271 17.90 5.71 -3.82
C SER A 271 17.76 5.83 -2.31
#